data_c428cbbe32809598fa01975d791a4bf5
#
_entry.id   c428cbbe32809598fa01975d791a4bf5
#
_cell.length_a   1.000
_cell.length_b   1.000
_cell.length_c   1.000
_cell.angle_alpha   90.00
_cell.angle_beta   90.00
_cell.angle_gamma   90.00
#
_symmetry.space_group_name_H-M   'P 1'
#
loop_
_entity.id
_entity.type
_entity.pdbx_description
1 polymer ?
#
loop_
_entity_poly.entity_id
_entity_poly.type
_entity_poly.pdbx_seq_one_letter_code
_entity_poly.pdbx_strand_id
1 'polypeptide(L)'
;MVDIILASKSKVRKEILERNGISITVEPSSVDEDIIKKALLKNKATPEIISKNLAEIKANKISLKKTNNLVLGADSVIDLNGELISKPKNRDDALKILKKLNGKKHYLISSVCISKGGFMIWNYTDKAILTMKDLTDKELEIYLAKITDEALYAYNVYQIEGEGRNLFSKIEGDENTIMGLPIKKIKEYLNSHK
;
A
#
# COMPACT_ATOMS: atom_id res chain seq x y z
N MET A 1 3.82 -21.25 16.59
CA MET A 1 3.78 -19.97 15.86
C MET A 1 2.75 -20.11 14.76
N VAL A 2 1.82 -19.19 14.62
CA VAL A 2 0.82 -19.25 13.53
C VAL A 2 1.54 -18.80 12.26
N ASP A 3 1.62 -19.68 11.26
CA ASP A 3 2.16 -19.33 9.95
C ASP A 3 1.07 -18.61 9.13
N ILE A 4 1.37 -17.41 8.69
CA ILE A 4 0.42 -16.55 7.96
C ILE A 4 0.83 -16.51 6.50
N ILE A 5 -0.14 -16.64 5.60
CA ILE A 5 0.11 -16.44 4.18
C ILE A 5 -0.05 -14.97 3.83
N LEU A 6 0.99 -14.36 3.27
CA LEU A 6 0.94 -12.99 2.74
C LEU A 6 0.50 -13.01 1.28
N ALA A 7 -0.71 -12.53 1.00
CA ALA A 7 -1.29 -12.45 -0.36
C ALA A 7 -0.78 -11.22 -1.15
N SER A 8 0.54 -10.97 -1.12
CA SER A 8 1.15 -9.79 -1.75
C SER A 8 2.54 -10.11 -2.32
N LYS A 9 2.89 -9.47 -3.45
CA LYS A 9 4.24 -9.51 -4.05
C LYS A 9 5.22 -8.52 -3.40
N SER A 10 4.76 -7.64 -2.51
CA SER A 10 5.57 -6.56 -1.94
C SER A 10 6.66 -7.10 -1.03
N LYS A 11 7.92 -6.90 -1.43
CA LYS A 11 9.11 -7.23 -0.62
C LYS A 11 9.09 -6.47 0.72
N VAL A 12 8.70 -5.19 0.69
CA VAL A 12 8.64 -4.35 1.90
C VAL A 12 7.64 -4.89 2.92
N ARG A 13 6.44 -5.28 2.48
CA ARG A 13 5.46 -5.88 3.39
C ARG A 13 5.98 -7.17 4.02
N LYS A 14 6.65 -8.01 3.23
CA LYS A 14 7.33 -9.21 3.73
C LYS A 14 8.34 -8.85 4.81
N GLU A 15 9.26 -7.94 4.51
CA GLU A 15 10.31 -7.51 5.44
C GLU A 15 9.74 -6.90 6.74
N ILE A 16 8.68 -6.10 6.65
CA ILE A 16 8.01 -5.54 7.85
C ILE A 16 7.48 -6.66 8.75
N LEU A 17 6.84 -7.68 8.19
CA LEU A 17 6.32 -8.82 8.96
C LEU A 17 7.44 -9.60 9.62
N GLU A 18 8.48 -9.98 8.85
CA GLU A 18 9.62 -10.75 9.32
C GLU A 18 10.41 -10.02 10.43
N ARG A 19 10.70 -8.71 10.25
CA ARG A 19 11.35 -7.87 11.27
C ARG A 19 10.54 -7.76 12.57
N ASN A 20 9.23 -7.96 12.49
CA ASN A 20 8.33 -7.97 13.65
C ASN A 20 8.06 -9.36 14.22
N GLY A 21 8.83 -10.39 13.81
CA GLY A 21 8.76 -11.74 14.34
C GLY A 21 7.52 -12.52 13.90
N ILE A 22 6.88 -12.14 12.79
CA ILE A 22 5.73 -12.84 12.22
C ILE A 22 6.25 -13.79 11.14
N SER A 23 6.07 -15.11 11.35
CA SER A 23 6.39 -16.12 10.34
C SER A 23 5.37 -16.06 9.20
N ILE A 24 5.86 -15.99 7.96
CA ILE A 24 5.01 -15.88 6.79
C ILE A 24 5.45 -16.77 5.64
N THR A 25 4.47 -17.22 4.87
CA THR A 25 4.64 -17.76 3.52
C THR A 25 4.08 -16.76 2.52
N VAL A 26 4.78 -16.49 1.43
CA VAL A 26 4.32 -15.55 0.40
C VAL A 26 3.59 -16.29 -0.71
N GLU A 27 2.32 -15.97 -0.94
CA GLU A 27 1.51 -16.49 -2.05
C GLU A 27 0.71 -15.34 -2.69
N PRO A 28 1.23 -14.72 -3.77
CA PRO A 28 0.57 -13.58 -4.41
C PRO A 28 -0.82 -13.92 -4.95
N SER A 29 -1.78 -13.05 -4.73
CA SER A 29 -3.19 -13.28 -5.10
C SER A 29 -3.48 -13.27 -6.61
N SER A 30 -2.60 -12.68 -7.43
CA SER A 30 -2.78 -12.52 -8.89
C SER A 30 -4.17 -11.95 -9.25
N VAL A 31 -4.60 -10.92 -8.55
CA VAL A 31 -5.84 -10.19 -8.78
C VAL A 31 -5.57 -9.11 -9.84
N ASP A 32 -6.50 -8.93 -10.78
CA ASP A 32 -6.47 -7.79 -11.71
C ASP A 32 -6.99 -6.54 -11.00
N GLU A 33 -6.04 -5.80 -10.41
CA GLU A 33 -6.36 -4.61 -9.63
C GLU A 33 -6.95 -3.49 -10.48
N ASP A 34 -6.57 -3.37 -11.76
CA ASP A 34 -7.02 -2.29 -12.63
C ASP A 34 -8.50 -2.44 -13.00
N ILE A 35 -8.95 -3.67 -13.26
CA ILE A 35 -10.37 -3.96 -13.50
C ILE A 35 -11.19 -3.60 -12.26
N ILE A 36 -10.74 -4.01 -11.07
CA ILE A 36 -11.44 -3.74 -9.80
C ILE A 36 -11.49 -2.24 -9.52
N LYS A 37 -10.35 -1.54 -9.65
CA LYS A 37 -10.28 -0.07 -9.45
C LYS A 37 -11.24 0.66 -10.39
N LYS A 38 -11.25 0.31 -11.68
CA LYS A 38 -12.16 0.91 -12.67
C LYS A 38 -13.63 0.70 -12.30
N ALA A 39 -14.00 -0.52 -11.89
CA ALA A 39 -15.38 -0.83 -11.49
C ALA A 39 -15.80 -0.04 -10.24
N LEU A 40 -14.93 0.04 -9.22
CA LEU A 40 -15.20 0.80 -8.00
C LEU A 40 -15.28 2.31 -8.26
N LEU A 41 -14.38 2.86 -9.08
CA LEU A 41 -14.41 4.29 -9.45
C LEU A 41 -15.67 4.64 -10.24
N LYS A 42 -16.16 3.76 -11.12
CA LYS A 42 -17.43 3.95 -11.83
C LYS A 42 -18.61 4.09 -10.85
N ASN A 43 -18.53 3.41 -9.70
CA ASN A 43 -19.50 3.50 -8.62
C ASN A 43 -19.17 4.59 -7.58
N LYS A 44 -18.29 5.56 -7.93
CA LYS A 44 -17.89 6.68 -7.07
C LYS A 44 -17.28 6.27 -5.73
N ALA A 45 -16.64 5.10 -5.67
CA ALA A 45 -15.94 4.67 -4.47
C ALA A 45 -14.75 5.60 -4.17
N THR A 46 -14.57 5.93 -2.89
CA THR A 46 -13.43 6.72 -2.43
C THR A 46 -12.14 5.90 -2.49
N PRO A 47 -10.94 6.54 -2.51
CA PRO A 47 -9.66 5.84 -2.46
C PRO A 47 -9.57 4.85 -1.28
N GLU A 48 -10.12 5.23 -0.11
CA GLU A 48 -10.17 4.33 1.06
C GLU A 48 -11.01 3.07 0.81
N ILE A 49 -12.19 3.22 0.22
CA ILE A 49 -13.05 2.08 -0.12
C ILE A 49 -12.34 1.16 -1.12
N ILE A 50 -11.62 1.74 -2.09
CA ILE A 50 -10.86 0.99 -3.08
C ILE A 50 -9.75 0.18 -2.40
N SER A 51 -8.96 0.80 -1.52
CA SER A 51 -7.90 0.13 -0.77
C SER A 51 -8.43 -1.03 0.09
N LYS A 52 -9.54 -0.81 0.81
CA LYS A 52 -10.21 -1.85 1.62
C LYS A 52 -10.65 -3.04 0.78
N ASN A 53 -11.36 -2.80 -0.32
CA ASN A 53 -11.82 -3.86 -1.21
C ASN A 53 -10.67 -4.66 -1.81
N LEU A 54 -9.61 -4.00 -2.26
CA LEU A 54 -8.46 -4.68 -2.82
C LEU A 54 -7.73 -5.54 -1.79
N ALA A 55 -7.55 -5.06 -0.56
CA ALA A 55 -6.97 -5.84 0.53
C ALA A 55 -7.80 -7.11 0.82
N GLU A 56 -9.13 -6.96 0.90
CA GLU A 56 -10.06 -8.06 1.16
C GLU A 56 -10.06 -9.09 0.02
N ILE A 57 -10.22 -8.65 -1.23
CA ILE A 57 -10.24 -9.54 -2.41
C ILE A 57 -8.94 -10.35 -2.50
N LYS A 58 -7.79 -9.72 -2.24
CA LYS A 58 -6.49 -10.40 -2.21
C LYS A 58 -6.45 -11.49 -1.13
N ALA A 59 -6.89 -11.19 0.08
CA ALA A 59 -6.92 -12.15 1.18
C ALA A 59 -7.91 -13.29 0.92
N ASN A 60 -9.15 -12.97 0.54
CA ASN A 60 -10.21 -13.95 0.30
C ASN A 60 -9.82 -14.93 -0.81
N LYS A 61 -9.25 -14.43 -1.93
CA LYS A 61 -8.85 -15.27 -3.07
C LYS A 61 -7.85 -16.37 -2.70
N ILE A 62 -6.88 -16.08 -1.86
CA ILE A 62 -5.91 -17.06 -1.40
C ILE A 62 -6.50 -17.93 -0.30
N SER A 63 -7.26 -17.37 0.64
CA SER A 63 -7.84 -18.13 1.74
C SER A 63 -8.89 -19.16 1.30
N LEU A 64 -9.53 -18.96 0.15
CA LEU A 64 -10.38 -19.98 -0.50
C LEU A 64 -9.59 -21.24 -0.89
N LYS A 65 -8.31 -21.09 -1.25
CA LYS A 65 -7.43 -22.23 -1.62
C LYS A 65 -6.70 -22.80 -0.42
N LYS A 66 -6.54 -22.01 0.64
CA LYS A 66 -5.78 -22.31 1.85
C LYS A 66 -6.69 -22.18 3.09
N THR A 67 -7.74 -22.99 3.10
CA THR A 67 -8.87 -22.85 4.05
C THR A 67 -8.50 -22.91 5.52
N ASN A 68 -7.42 -23.61 5.85
CA ASN A 68 -6.95 -23.77 7.24
C ASN A 68 -6.00 -22.66 7.70
N ASN A 69 -5.46 -21.84 6.76
CA ASN A 69 -4.48 -20.82 7.06
C ASN A 69 -5.13 -19.43 7.26
N LEU A 70 -4.49 -18.62 8.08
CA LEU A 70 -4.75 -17.18 8.09
C LEU A 70 -4.05 -16.55 6.89
N VAL A 71 -4.78 -15.75 6.12
CA VAL A 71 -4.27 -15.06 4.94
C VAL A 71 -4.37 -13.56 5.13
N LEU A 72 -3.23 -12.87 5.02
CA LEU A 72 -3.12 -11.41 5.09
C LEU A 72 -3.07 -10.82 3.69
N GLY A 73 -4.10 -10.08 3.32
CA GLY A 73 -4.13 -9.20 2.15
C GLY A 73 -3.84 -7.76 2.56
N ALA A 74 -3.22 -7.00 1.68
CA ALA A 74 -2.95 -5.59 1.90
C ALA A 74 -2.97 -4.80 0.60
N ASP A 75 -3.43 -3.56 0.69
CA ASP A 75 -3.40 -2.60 -0.40
C ASP A 75 -3.08 -1.20 0.12
N SER A 76 -2.43 -0.38 -0.72
CA SER A 76 -2.10 1.00 -0.39
C SER A 76 -2.38 1.90 -1.57
N VAL A 77 -2.97 3.06 -1.29
CA VAL A 77 -3.34 4.05 -2.29
C VAL A 77 -2.94 5.46 -1.84
N ILE A 78 -2.71 6.34 -2.80
CA ILE A 78 -2.56 7.78 -2.56
C ILE A 78 -3.90 8.44 -2.87
N ASP A 79 -4.36 9.25 -1.92
CA ASP A 79 -5.56 10.07 -2.02
C ASP A 79 -5.16 11.56 -2.05
N LEU A 80 -5.39 12.22 -3.16
CA LEU A 80 -5.24 13.67 -3.30
C LEU A 80 -6.63 14.31 -3.39
N ASN A 81 -7.14 14.83 -2.27
CA ASN A 81 -8.45 15.49 -2.20
C ASN A 81 -9.62 14.63 -2.74
N GLY A 82 -9.63 13.34 -2.43
CA GLY A 82 -10.64 12.39 -2.89
C GLY A 82 -10.34 11.76 -4.25
N GLU A 83 -9.27 12.17 -4.91
CA GLU A 83 -8.82 11.55 -6.16
C GLU A 83 -7.81 10.44 -5.89
N LEU A 84 -8.08 9.26 -6.46
CA LEU A 84 -7.15 8.14 -6.44
C LEU A 84 -5.97 8.43 -7.38
N ILE A 85 -4.78 8.48 -6.83
CA ILE A 85 -3.54 8.55 -7.62
C ILE A 85 -3.05 7.12 -7.87
N SER A 86 -3.10 6.71 -9.13
CA SER A 86 -2.63 5.39 -9.57
C SER A 86 -1.11 5.34 -9.71
N LYS A 87 -0.56 4.13 -9.72
CA LYS A 87 0.87 3.92 -9.99
C LYS A 87 1.23 4.40 -11.40
N PRO A 88 2.43 4.96 -11.58
CA PRO A 88 2.88 5.41 -12.89
C PRO A 88 3.08 4.21 -13.84
N LYS A 89 2.83 4.43 -15.12
CA LYS A 89 3.06 3.44 -16.18
C LYS A 89 4.49 3.53 -16.76
N ASN A 90 5.07 4.71 -16.67
CA ASN A 90 6.40 5.04 -17.16
C ASN A 90 6.94 6.27 -16.42
N ARG A 91 8.17 6.69 -16.72
CA ARG A 91 8.82 7.85 -16.06
C ARG A 91 8.12 9.18 -16.35
N ASP A 92 7.59 9.37 -17.54
CA ASP A 92 6.86 10.60 -17.88
C ASP A 92 5.56 10.71 -17.07
N ASP A 93 4.89 9.59 -16.87
CA ASP A 93 3.70 9.50 -16.03
C ASP A 93 4.04 9.76 -14.55
N ALA A 94 5.18 9.23 -14.10
CA ALA A 94 5.69 9.50 -12.75
C ALA A 94 5.98 10.99 -12.53
N LEU A 95 6.59 11.67 -13.51
CA LEU A 95 6.83 13.12 -13.42
C LEU A 95 5.52 13.91 -13.34
N LYS A 96 4.50 13.52 -14.13
CA LYS A 96 3.17 14.15 -14.06
C LYS A 96 2.53 13.96 -12.69
N ILE A 97 2.65 12.76 -12.11
CA ILE A 97 2.13 12.49 -10.77
C ILE A 97 2.86 13.33 -9.73
N LEU A 98 4.20 13.40 -9.78
CA LEU A 98 4.98 14.24 -8.88
C LEU A 98 4.60 15.71 -8.98
N LYS A 99 4.47 16.26 -10.18
CA LYS A 99 3.99 17.63 -10.41
C LYS A 99 2.58 17.85 -9.86
N LYS A 100 1.71 16.85 -9.96
CA LYS A 100 0.35 16.91 -9.40
C LYS A 100 0.33 16.96 -7.88
N LEU A 101 1.27 16.26 -7.22
CA LEU A 101 1.42 16.22 -5.77
C LEU A 101 2.24 17.38 -5.21
N ASN A 102 3.02 18.06 -6.06
CA ASN A 102 3.99 19.09 -5.69
C ASN A 102 3.34 20.22 -4.89
N GLY A 103 3.94 20.62 -3.77
CA GLY A 103 3.44 21.64 -2.86
C GLY A 103 2.14 21.27 -2.12
N LYS A 104 1.62 20.06 -2.28
CA LYS A 104 0.31 19.68 -1.74
C LYS A 104 0.40 18.68 -0.61
N LYS A 105 -0.64 18.72 0.23
CA LYS A 105 -0.93 17.68 1.22
C LYS A 105 -1.78 16.59 0.58
N HIS A 106 -1.41 15.34 0.82
CA HIS A 106 -2.17 14.17 0.39
C HIS A 106 -2.13 13.08 1.46
N TYR A 107 -2.97 12.07 1.31
CA TYR A 107 -3.02 10.93 2.20
C TYR A 107 -2.41 9.71 1.53
N LEU A 108 -1.64 8.94 2.30
CA LEU A 108 -1.35 7.55 1.98
C LEU A 108 -2.22 6.69 2.87
N ILE A 109 -3.05 5.87 2.23
CA ILE A 109 -4.03 5.00 2.90
C ILE A 109 -3.58 3.56 2.72
N SER A 110 -3.38 2.85 3.82
CA SER A 110 -3.02 1.43 3.81
C SER A 110 -4.08 0.60 4.51
N SER A 111 -4.67 -0.33 3.76
CA SER A 111 -5.68 -1.25 4.24
C SER A 111 -5.14 -2.67 4.31
N VAL A 112 -5.51 -3.39 5.36
CA VAL A 112 -5.18 -4.79 5.58
C VAL A 112 -6.44 -5.59 5.88
N CYS A 113 -6.44 -6.84 5.47
CA CYS A 113 -7.51 -7.80 5.72
C CYS A 113 -6.91 -9.15 6.08
N ILE A 114 -7.40 -9.77 7.13
CA ILE A 114 -7.11 -11.17 7.45
C ILE A 114 -8.35 -11.99 7.13
N SER A 115 -8.15 -13.04 6.32
CA SER A 115 -9.21 -13.95 5.90
C SER A 115 -8.86 -15.39 6.24
N LYS A 116 -9.89 -16.22 6.46
CA LYS A 116 -9.80 -17.66 6.62
C LYS A 116 -10.96 -18.32 5.91
N GLY A 117 -10.73 -19.42 5.19
CA GLY A 117 -11.77 -20.17 4.48
C GLY A 117 -12.55 -19.36 3.44
N GLY A 118 -11.95 -18.31 2.86
CA GLY A 118 -12.58 -17.44 1.88
C GLY A 118 -13.31 -16.23 2.44
N PHE A 119 -13.36 -16.07 3.77
CA PHE A 119 -14.09 -15.00 4.42
C PHE A 119 -13.18 -14.10 5.24
N MET A 120 -13.43 -12.79 5.17
CA MET A 120 -12.77 -11.81 6.03
C MET A 120 -13.17 -12.06 7.50
N ILE A 121 -12.18 -12.14 8.38
CA ILE A 121 -12.35 -12.27 9.82
C ILE A 121 -11.88 -11.03 10.58
N TRP A 122 -11.03 -10.21 9.97
CA TRP A 122 -10.57 -8.95 10.51
C TRP A 122 -10.06 -8.03 9.41
N ASN A 123 -10.23 -6.73 9.59
CA ASN A 123 -9.64 -5.70 8.73
C ASN A 123 -9.27 -4.46 9.53
N TYR A 124 -8.35 -3.69 8.98
CA TYR A 124 -7.99 -2.39 9.52
C TYR A 124 -7.50 -1.48 8.39
N THR A 125 -7.76 -0.19 8.51
CA THR A 125 -7.26 0.82 7.59
C THR A 125 -6.62 1.94 8.38
N ASP A 126 -5.44 2.35 7.96
CA ASP A 126 -4.70 3.47 8.54
C ASP A 126 -4.34 4.49 7.47
N LYS A 127 -4.14 5.74 7.90
CA LYS A 127 -3.82 6.87 7.04
C LYS A 127 -2.63 7.63 7.59
N ALA A 128 -1.70 7.94 6.70
CA ALA A 128 -0.64 8.89 6.95
C ALA A 128 -0.86 10.14 6.10
N ILE A 129 -0.41 11.28 6.60
CA ILE A 129 -0.51 12.58 5.92
C ILE A 129 0.89 12.99 5.49
N LEU A 130 1.06 13.27 4.21
CA LEU A 130 2.32 13.72 3.64
C LEU A 130 2.11 15.08 2.98
N THR A 131 2.95 16.06 3.36
CA THR A 131 2.96 17.39 2.73
C THR A 131 4.23 17.49 1.88
N MET A 132 4.06 17.55 0.57
CA MET A 132 5.17 17.66 -0.36
C MET A 132 5.71 19.09 -0.35
N LYS A 133 7.04 19.26 -0.49
CA LYS A 133 7.67 20.54 -0.70
C LYS A 133 7.22 21.12 -2.02
N ASP A 134 7.31 22.42 -2.17
CA ASP A 134 7.15 23.09 -3.46
C ASP A 134 8.52 23.08 -4.17
N LEU A 135 8.68 22.16 -5.10
CA LEU A 135 9.91 21.88 -5.82
C LEU A 135 9.80 22.37 -7.26
N THR A 136 10.91 22.80 -7.82
CA THR A 136 10.99 23.14 -9.25
C THR A 136 10.90 21.87 -10.11
N ASP A 137 10.51 22.02 -11.37
CA ASP A 137 10.50 20.92 -12.35
C ASP A 137 11.86 20.21 -12.42
N LYS A 138 12.95 20.98 -12.38
CA LYS A 138 14.32 20.45 -12.40
C LYS A 138 14.65 19.60 -11.18
N GLU A 139 14.19 19.98 -9.98
CA GLU A 139 14.39 19.19 -8.77
C GLU A 139 13.60 17.88 -8.81
N LEU A 140 12.38 17.89 -9.36
CA LEU A 140 11.58 16.68 -9.58
C LEU A 140 12.25 15.73 -10.58
N GLU A 141 12.82 16.26 -11.67
CA GLU A 141 13.56 15.48 -12.66
C GLU A 141 14.85 14.87 -12.06
N ILE A 142 15.61 15.66 -11.26
CA ILE A 142 16.80 15.18 -10.55
C ILE A 142 16.42 14.05 -9.59
N TYR A 143 15.31 14.20 -8.86
CA TYR A 143 14.83 13.14 -7.99
C TYR A 143 14.51 11.86 -8.78
N LEU A 144 13.74 11.98 -9.86
CA LEU A 144 13.39 10.82 -10.70
C LEU A 144 14.62 10.13 -11.29
N ALA A 145 15.65 10.89 -11.67
CA ALA A 145 16.91 10.33 -12.19
C ALA A 145 17.64 9.42 -11.18
N LYS A 146 17.43 9.62 -9.88
CA LYS A 146 18.02 8.82 -8.80
C LYS A 146 17.23 7.54 -8.49
N ILE A 147 15.96 7.45 -8.91
CA ILE A 147 15.08 6.34 -8.60
C ILE A 147 15.15 5.29 -9.69
N THR A 148 15.35 4.03 -9.30
CA THR A 148 15.32 2.90 -10.24
C THR A 148 13.89 2.62 -10.70
N ASP A 149 13.74 2.03 -11.89
CA ASP A 149 12.43 1.63 -12.41
C ASP A 149 11.73 0.63 -11.48
N GLU A 150 12.50 -0.30 -10.89
CA GLU A 150 11.96 -1.26 -9.92
C GLU A 150 11.32 -0.53 -8.72
N ALA A 151 12.00 0.45 -8.13
CA ALA A 151 11.47 1.22 -7.02
C ALA A 151 10.24 2.06 -7.43
N LEU A 152 10.31 2.70 -8.60
CA LEU A 152 9.23 3.53 -9.13
C LEU A 152 7.92 2.76 -9.30
N TYR A 153 7.99 1.55 -9.88
CA TYR A 153 6.79 0.74 -10.12
C TYR A 153 6.34 -0.05 -8.89
N ALA A 154 7.25 -0.34 -7.94
CA ALA A 154 6.90 -1.04 -6.71
C ALA A 154 6.19 -0.14 -5.69
N TYR A 155 6.68 1.11 -5.52
CA TYR A 155 6.30 2.01 -4.42
C TYR A 155 5.47 3.23 -4.84
N ASN A 156 4.98 3.26 -6.06
CA ASN A 156 4.44 4.48 -6.64
C ASN A 156 5.56 5.49 -6.95
N VAL A 157 5.33 6.80 -6.82
CA VAL A 157 6.30 7.83 -7.23
C VAL A 157 7.32 8.20 -6.14
N TYR A 158 7.21 7.63 -4.93
CA TYR A 158 8.17 7.89 -3.84
C TYR A 158 8.29 6.72 -2.88
N GLN A 159 9.46 6.59 -2.28
CA GLN A 159 9.80 5.62 -1.24
C GLN A 159 10.38 6.39 -0.06
N ILE A 160 9.67 6.40 1.08
CA ILE A 160 10.05 7.23 2.24
C ILE A 160 11.28 6.71 3.00
N GLU A 161 11.61 5.47 2.88
CA GLU A 161 12.83 4.86 3.43
C GLU A 161 14.10 5.18 2.62
N GLY A 162 13.95 5.91 1.51
CA GLY A 162 15.04 6.34 0.63
C GLY A 162 14.96 7.81 0.24
N GLU A 163 15.41 8.12 -0.98
CA GLU A 163 15.43 9.48 -1.54
C GLU A 163 14.07 10.18 -1.52
N GLY A 164 12.98 9.41 -1.58
CA GLY A 164 11.61 9.95 -1.56
C GLY A 164 11.28 10.75 -0.29
N ARG A 165 11.95 10.47 0.84
CA ARG A 165 11.74 11.24 2.07
C ARG A 165 12.08 12.73 1.88
N ASN A 166 13.04 13.03 1.03
CA ASN A 166 13.50 14.40 0.77
C ASN A 166 12.46 15.27 0.03
N LEU A 167 11.45 14.66 -0.58
CA LEU A 167 10.35 15.35 -1.25
C LEU A 167 9.38 16.04 -0.27
N PHE A 168 9.37 15.63 1.01
CA PHE A 168 8.37 16.07 1.97
C PHE A 168 8.90 17.11 2.95
N SER A 169 8.07 18.14 3.20
CA SER A 169 8.27 19.10 4.28
C SER A 169 7.71 18.59 5.60
N LYS A 170 6.67 17.74 5.54
CA LYS A 170 6.04 17.14 6.72
C LYS A 170 5.51 15.75 6.41
N ILE A 171 5.73 14.83 7.36
CA ILE A 171 5.20 13.46 7.35
C ILE A 171 4.55 13.22 8.71
N GLU A 172 3.26 12.85 8.74
CA GLU A 172 2.47 12.59 9.93
C GLU A 172 1.82 11.21 9.83
N GLY A 173 1.99 10.38 10.85
CA GLY A 173 1.49 9.01 10.90
C GLY A 173 2.59 7.97 11.09
N ASP A 174 2.19 6.69 11.05
CA ASP A 174 3.14 5.58 11.22
C ASP A 174 3.88 5.28 9.91
N GLU A 175 5.22 5.22 9.97
CA GLU A 175 6.05 4.93 8.79
C GLU A 175 5.71 3.57 8.15
N ASN A 176 5.37 2.54 8.96
CA ASN A 176 4.97 1.25 8.42
C ASN A 176 3.65 1.34 7.65
N THR A 177 2.74 2.23 8.07
CA THR A 177 1.52 2.54 7.30
C THR A 177 1.88 3.14 5.94
N ILE A 178 2.85 4.06 5.88
CA ILE A 178 3.31 4.65 4.62
C ILE A 178 3.99 3.59 3.76
N MET A 179 4.77 2.69 4.34
CA MET A 179 5.38 1.55 3.66
C MET A 179 4.38 0.44 3.27
N GLY A 180 3.10 0.63 3.61
CA GLY A 180 2.01 -0.19 3.13
C GLY A 180 1.51 -1.27 4.08
N LEU A 181 1.86 -1.22 5.38
CA LEU A 181 1.42 -2.22 6.35
C LEU A 181 1.32 -1.65 7.77
N PRO A 182 0.12 -1.41 8.32
CA PRO A 182 -0.08 -0.96 9.71
C PRO A 182 0.22 -2.07 10.72
N ILE A 183 1.50 -2.39 10.89
CA ILE A 183 2.01 -3.57 11.60
C ILE A 183 1.58 -3.64 13.06
N LYS A 184 1.46 -2.50 13.75
CA LYS A 184 1.05 -2.47 15.16
C LYS A 184 -0.31 -3.12 15.35
N LYS A 185 -1.29 -2.77 14.50
CA LYS A 185 -2.64 -3.31 14.54
C LYS A 185 -2.73 -4.78 14.15
N ILE A 186 -1.91 -5.20 13.20
CA ILE A 186 -1.78 -6.62 12.87
C ILE A 186 -1.27 -7.41 14.08
N LYS A 187 -0.23 -6.92 14.76
CA LYS A 187 0.32 -7.58 15.96
C LYS A 187 -0.69 -7.62 17.11
N GLU A 188 -1.42 -6.54 17.37
CA GLU A 188 -2.49 -6.50 18.37
C GLU A 188 -3.53 -7.60 18.09
N TYR A 189 -4.02 -7.68 16.84
CA TYR A 189 -4.98 -8.72 16.44
C TYR A 189 -4.43 -10.14 16.62
N LEU A 190 -3.23 -10.42 16.12
CA LEU A 190 -2.63 -11.76 16.20
C LEU A 190 -2.34 -12.20 17.64
N ASN A 191 -2.01 -11.27 18.53
CA ASN A 191 -1.76 -11.57 19.94
C ASN A 191 -3.04 -11.84 20.73
N SER A 192 -4.16 -11.22 20.35
CA SER A 192 -5.45 -11.44 21.01
C SER A 192 -6.18 -12.72 20.53
N HIS A 193 -5.66 -13.39 19.50
CA HIS A 193 -6.25 -14.59 18.89
C HIS A 193 -5.29 -15.80 18.87
N LYS A 194 -4.32 -15.79 19.79
CA LYS A 194 -3.41 -16.93 20.05
C LYS A 194 -4.06 -17.99 20.91
#